data_611c49697a51a375655b34695eadfeb4
#
_entry.id   611c49697a51a375655b34695eadfeb4
#
_cell.length_a   1.000
_cell.length_b   1.000
_cell.length_c   1.000
_cell.angle_alpha   90.00
_cell.angle_beta   90.00
_cell.angle_gamma   90.00
#
_symmetry.space_group_name_H-M   'P 1'
#
loop_
_entity.id
_entity.type
_entity.pdbx_description
1 polymer ?
#
loop_
_entity_poly.entity_id
_entity_poly.type
_entity_poly.pdbx_seq_one_letter_code
_entity_poly.pdbx_strand_id
1 'polypeptide(L)'
;MQEMTRRDFLKGAAMAGGAVMLGGLHGLGRVQAAGTDAKVQEFDPLLDGVYDIHMHLAPDVKERCTDEYTFARNAQAAGYRAVMYKTNEWSCHDRAYLIRQALPGFEVFGSFCMNFTYGDKINVYAAKMAAATTGRLCRCIWMPTQAAVYQFAKFGQPGRGIPVTGRNGKLLPEVVQVMEICAENGMIFATGHSAPEESILMAQKAHEMGFKKLVITHPNTTIWQMTADQIKRCADYGAYIEYCYLGRLWGEGSAMPEYLRQTGEEFLNYVNIVPERSFITTDLGQPGMPDPIDGMRTCIKELQSAGVPQRTIDILVRKNPAYLLGLEG
;
A
#
# COMPACT_ATOMS: atom_id res chain seq x y z
N MET A 1 -17.84 -20.99 18.54
CA MET A 1 -17.44 -20.33 17.27
C MET A 1 -18.73 -20.14 16.48
N GLN A 2 -19.16 -18.89 16.29
CA GLN A 2 -20.29 -18.61 15.40
C GLN A 2 -19.71 -18.56 13.99
N GLU A 3 -20.19 -19.44 13.12
CA GLU A 3 -19.82 -19.43 11.70
C GLU A 3 -20.23 -18.08 11.10
N MET A 4 -19.27 -17.39 10.50
CA MET A 4 -19.52 -16.15 9.79
C MET A 4 -20.32 -16.48 8.53
N THR A 5 -21.56 -16.01 8.45
CA THR A 5 -22.39 -16.28 7.29
C THR A 5 -21.91 -15.45 6.09
N ARG A 6 -22.18 -15.94 4.86
CA ARG A 6 -21.94 -15.23 3.60
C ARG A 6 -22.51 -13.79 3.62
N ARG A 7 -23.60 -13.59 4.35
CA ARG A 7 -24.26 -12.30 4.52
C ARG A 7 -23.46 -11.36 5.43
N ASP A 8 -22.77 -11.89 6.45
CA ASP A 8 -21.93 -11.11 7.36
C ASP A 8 -20.62 -10.70 6.68
N PHE A 9 -20.07 -11.59 5.85
CA PHE A 9 -18.92 -11.29 4.99
C PHE A 9 -19.21 -10.13 4.02
N LEU A 10 -20.35 -10.20 3.32
CA LEU A 10 -20.75 -9.16 2.35
C LEU A 10 -21.07 -7.82 3.04
N LYS A 11 -21.64 -7.83 4.26
CA LYS A 11 -21.87 -6.60 5.03
C LYS A 11 -20.57 -5.99 5.55
N GLY A 12 -19.61 -6.80 5.95
CA GLY A 12 -18.28 -6.33 6.36
C GLY A 12 -17.52 -5.67 5.20
N ALA A 13 -17.64 -6.22 3.99
CA ALA A 13 -17.04 -5.66 2.78
C ALA A 13 -17.74 -4.36 2.29
N ALA A 14 -19.06 -4.25 2.50
CA ALA A 14 -19.84 -3.08 2.08
C ALA A 14 -19.59 -1.82 2.94
N MET A 15 -19.13 -1.99 4.18
CA MET A 15 -18.91 -0.88 5.12
C MET A 15 -17.49 -0.30 5.07
N ALA A 16 -16.60 -0.88 4.28
CA ALA A 16 -15.23 -0.39 4.09
C ALA A 16 -15.01 0.37 2.78
N GLY A 17 -16.04 0.67 2.06
CA GLY A 17 -15.97 1.44 0.82
C GLY A 17 -17.33 1.47 0.16
N GLY A 18 -17.84 2.62 -0.12
CA GLY A 18 -19.11 3.04 -0.68
C GLY A 18 -20.04 1.98 -1.26
N ALA A 19 -21.32 2.22 -1.14
CA ALA A 19 -22.44 1.37 -1.53
C ALA A 19 -22.16 0.44 -2.73
N VAL A 20 -21.96 -0.84 -2.45
CA VAL A 20 -22.13 -1.88 -3.48
C VAL A 20 -23.62 -1.99 -3.73
N MET A 21 -24.09 -1.44 -4.83
CA MET A 21 -25.40 -1.75 -5.38
C MET A 21 -25.46 -3.26 -5.58
N LEU A 22 -26.33 -3.92 -4.83
CA LEU A 22 -26.73 -5.30 -5.05
C LEU A 22 -27.50 -5.41 -6.36
N GLY A 23 -26.77 -5.35 -7.48
CA GLY A 23 -27.21 -5.87 -8.76
C GLY A 23 -27.13 -7.39 -8.70
N GLY A 24 -28.24 -8.07 -8.99
CA GLY A 24 -28.37 -9.52 -8.88
C GLY A 24 -27.28 -10.28 -9.64
N LEU A 25 -26.99 -11.48 -9.15
CA LEU A 25 -26.17 -12.54 -9.74
C LEU A 25 -26.74 -13.01 -11.13
N HIS A 26 -26.77 -12.11 -12.08
CA HIS A 26 -27.05 -12.40 -13.48
C HIS A 26 -26.01 -11.69 -14.34
N GLY A 27 -24.95 -12.39 -14.57
CA GLY A 27 -23.86 -12.01 -15.43
C GLY A 27 -22.55 -12.38 -14.73
N LEU A 28 -22.00 -13.55 -15.06
CA LEU A 28 -20.56 -13.68 -15.15
C LEU A 28 -20.15 -12.58 -16.13
N GLY A 29 -19.89 -11.38 -15.59
CA GLY A 29 -19.32 -10.31 -16.38
C GLY A 29 -18.12 -10.92 -17.08
N ARG A 30 -18.16 -10.98 -18.41
CA ARG A 30 -16.94 -11.22 -19.16
C ARG A 30 -15.95 -10.25 -18.58
N VAL A 31 -14.88 -10.77 -17.95
CA VAL A 31 -13.65 -10.01 -17.80
C VAL A 31 -13.35 -9.56 -19.22
N GLN A 32 -13.73 -8.34 -19.53
CA GLN A 32 -13.27 -7.70 -20.73
C GLN A 32 -11.78 -7.54 -20.43
N ALA A 33 -11.00 -8.49 -20.94
CA ALA A 33 -9.56 -8.29 -21.03
C ALA A 33 -9.45 -6.89 -21.63
N ALA A 34 -8.85 -5.96 -20.89
CA ALA A 34 -8.57 -4.63 -21.41
C ALA A 34 -7.98 -4.90 -22.80
N GLY A 35 -8.71 -4.45 -23.84
CA GLY A 35 -8.40 -4.89 -25.19
C GLY A 35 -6.93 -4.66 -25.46
N THR A 36 -6.31 -5.58 -26.20
CA THR A 36 -4.89 -5.49 -26.63
C THR A 36 -4.56 -4.17 -27.34
N ASP A 37 -5.56 -3.33 -27.57
CA ASP A 37 -5.53 -2.02 -28.23
C ASP A 37 -5.45 -0.81 -27.24
N ALA A 38 -5.35 -1.02 -25.92
CA ALA A 38 -5.09 0.07 -25.00
C ALA A 38 -3.75 0.73 -25.40
N LYS A 39 -3.81 2.00 -25.80
CA LYS A 39 -2.63 2.79 -26.21
C LYS A 39 -1.56 2.67 -25.10
N VAL A 40 -0.40 2.12 -25.45
CA VAL A 40 0.73 2.05 -24.53
C VAL A 40 1.16 3.48 -24.22
N GLN A 41 1.47 3.76 -22.96
CA GLN A 41 2.02 5.05 -22.54
C GLN A 41 3.32 5.34 -23.31
N GLU A 42 3.56 6.62 -23.60
CA GLU A 42 4.83 7.06 -24.14
C GLU A 42 5.80 7.37 -23.00
N PHE A 43 7.10 7.31 -23.30
CA PHE A 43 8.12 7.68 -22.33
C PHE A 43 7.91 9.13 -21.83
N ASP A 44 7.95 9.29 -20.51
CA ASP A 44 7.83 10.59 -19.87
C ASP A 44 9.08 10.84 -19.01
N PRO A 45 9.92 11.83 -19.39
CA PRO A 45 11.14 12.15 -18.64
C PRO A 45 10.91 12.45 -17.16
N LEU A 46 9.69 12.90 -16.79
CA LEU A 46 9.33 13.16 -15.40
C LEU A 46 9.23 11.86 -14.58
N LEU A 47 8.85 10.77 -15.25
CA LEU A 47 8.64 9.45 -14.64
C LEU A 47 9.83 8.51 -14.79
N ASP A 48 10.90 8.95 -15.46
CA ASP A 48 12.11 8.17 -15.64
C ASP A 48 12.73 7.78 -14.28
N GLY A 49 12.93 6.47 -14.08
CA GLY A 49 13.48 5.92 -12.86
C GLY A 49 12.57 5.96 -11.64
N VAL A 50 11.28 6.30 -11.78
CA VAL A 50 10.30 6.33 -10.68
C VAL A 50 9.94 4.91 -10.23
N TYR A 51 9.61 4.80 -8.95
CA TYR A 51 9.05 3.60 -8.32
C TYR A 51 7.68 3.94 -7.73
N ASP A 52 6.68 3.12 -7.99
CA ASP A 52 5.45 3.12 -7.19
C ASP A 52 5.30 1.75 -6.52
N ILE A 53 5.29 1.75 -5.20
CA ILE A 53 5.32 0.52 -4.40
C ILE A 53 4.06 0.30 -3.58
N HIS A 54 2.99 1.03 -3.91
CA HIS A 54 1.67 0.86 -3.32
C HIS A 54 0.59 1.35 -4.29
N MET A 55 -0.03 0.41 -4.98
CA MET A 55 -1.19 0.63 -5.83
C MET A 55 -2.09 -0.61 -5.84
N HIS A 56 -3.33 -0.45 -6.24
CA HIS A 56 -4.36 -1.47 -6.25
C HIS A 56 -4.87 -1.75 -7.66
N LEU A 57 -4.61 -2.92 -8.19
CA LEU A 57 -4.94 -3.29 -9.57
C LEU A 57 -5.66 -4.64 -9.64
N ALA A 58 -6.34 -4.91 -10.75
CA ALA A 58 -6.97 -6.20 -10.98
C ALA A 58 -5.92 -7.28 -11.33
N PRO A 59 -6.17 -8.56 -10.93
CA PRO A 59 -7.38 -9.07 -10.30
C PRO A 59 -7.46 -8.74 -8.81
N ASP A 60 -8.61 -8.27 -8.35
CA ASP A 60 -8.91 -7.99 -6.94
C ASP A 60 -10.37 -8.35 -6.66
N VAL A 61 -10.76 -8.45 -5.39
CA VAL A 61 -12.16 -8.62 -4.95
C VAL A 61 -12.99 -7.36 -5.16
N LYS A 62 -12.34 -6.23 -5.33
CA LYS A 62 -12.95 -4.94 -5.69
C LYS A 62 -12.65 -4.64 -7.15
N GLU A 63 -13.57 -3.94 -7.80
CA GLU A 63 -13.32 -3.39 -9.12
C GLU A 63 -12.11 -2.46 -9.10
N ARG A 64 -11.29 -2.52 -10.17
CA ARG A 64 -10.09 -1.73 -10.35
C ARG A 64 -10.08 -1.05 -11.72
N CYS A 65 -9.38 0.09 -11.83
CA CYS A 65 -9.33 0.87 -13.06
C CYS A 65 -8.59 0.15 -14.22
N THR A 66 -7.63 -0.72 -13.88
CA THR A 66 -6.85 -1.52 -14.84
C THR A 66 -6.32 -2.78 -14.17
N ASP A 67 -5.74 -3.68 -14.95
CA ASP A 67 -5.08 -4.89 -14.46
C ASP A 67 -3.56 -4.70 -14.27
N GLU A 68 -2.96 -5.62 -13.48
CA GLU A 68 -1.55 -5.57 -13.13
C GLU A 68 -0.61 -5.68 -14.33
N TYR A 69 -0.97 -6.48 -15.35
CA TYR A 69 -0.13 -6.65 -16.55
C TYR A 69 -0.17 -5.42 -17.45
N THR A 70 -1.37 -4.92 -17.73
CA THR A 70 -1.56 -3.70 -18.54
C THR A 70 -0.86 -2.52 -17.89
N PHE A 71 -1.00 -2.37 -16.59
CA PHE A 71 -0.31 -1.33 -15.84
C PHE A 71 1.22 -1.48 -15.92
N ALA A 72 1.77 -2.68 -15.69
CA ALA A 72 3.22 -2.91 -15.74
C ALA A 72 3.81 -2.53 -17.11
N ARG A 73 3.15 -2.93 -18.21
CA ARG A 73 3.55 -2.57 -19.56
C ARG A 73 3.56 -1.05 -19.77
N ASN A 74 2.53 -0.37 -19.29
CA ASN A 74 2.40 1.08 -19.43
C ASN A 74 3.42 1.82 -18.53
N ALA A 75 3.65 1.34 -17.31
CA ALA A 75 4.64 1.90 -16.40
C ALA A 75 6.07 1.75 -16.95
N GLN A 76 6.41 0.57 -17.50
CA GLN A 76 7.70 0.35 -18.18
C GLN A 76 7.88 1.33 -19.34
N ALA A 77 6.86 1.48 -20.20
CA ALA A 77 6.92 2.40 -21.32
C ALA A 77 7.03 3.87 -20.90
N ALA A 78 6.37 4.26 -19.80
CA ALA A 78 6.45 5.60 -19.24
C ALA A 78 7.79 5.93 -18.57
N GLY A 79 8.66 4.93 -18.32
CA GLY A 79 9.98 5.13 -17.74
C GLY A 79 10.13 4.70 -16.29
N TYR A 80 9.13 4.06 -15.70
CA TYR A 80 9.25 3.52 -14.33
C TYR A 80 10.38 2.49 -14.24
N ARG A 81 11.06 2.45 -13.11
CA ARG A 81 12.10 1.46 -12.85
C ARG A 81 11.54 0.17 -12.25
N ALA A 82 10.58 0.30 -11.36
CA ALA A 82 9.92 -0.85 -10.74
C ALA A 82 8.57 -0.48 -10.16
N VAL A 83 7.76 -1.53 -9.92
CA VAL A 83 6.46 -1.40 -9.23
C VAL A 83 6.28 -2.54 -8.21
N MET A 84 5.49 -2.28 -7.16
CA MET A 84 5.05 -3.31 -6.23
C MET A 84 3.54 -3.20 -6.01
N TYR A 85 2.84 -4.28 -6.36
CA TYR A 85 1.39 -4.35 -6.21
C TYR A 85 0.97 -4.65 -4.78
N LYS A 86 -0.18 -4.13 -4.41
CA LYS A 86 -0.87 -4.43 -3.17
C LYS A 86 -2.32 -4.82 -3.44
N THR A 87 -2.76 -5.92 -2.85
CA THR A 87 -4.16 -6.26 -2.70
C THR A 87 -4.51 -6.34 -1.22
N ASN A 88 -5.77 -6.05 -0.86
CA ASN A 88 -6.15 -6.14 0.55
C ASN A 88 -6.55 -7.57 0.96
N GLU A 89 -6.89 -8.44 0.00
CA GLU A 89 -7.42 -9.76 0.31
C GLU A 89 -6.46 -10.90 -0.06
N TRP A 90 -5.94 -10.92 -1.29
CA TRP A 90 -5.09 -12.00 -1.76
C TRP A 90 -3.65 -11.55 -1.93
N SER A 91 -2.72 -12.50 -2.05
CA SER A 91 -1.35 -12.21 -2.48
C SER A 91 -1.32 -11.76 -3.94
N CYS A 92 -0.29 -11.00 -4.30
CA CYS A 92 -0.03 -10.59 -5.68
C CYS A 92 1.42 -10.85 -6.14
N HIS A 93 2.24 -11.46 -5.28
CA HIS A 93 3.63 -11.76 -5.62
C HIS A 93 3.80 -12.97 -6.56
N ASP A 94 2.85 -13.87 -6.58
CA ASP A 94 2.73 -14.95 -7.54
C ASP A 94 2.42 -14.42 -8.95
N ARG A 95 1.53 -13.45 -9.08
CA ARG A 95 1.24 -12.77 -10.36
C ARG A 95 2.42 -11.92 -10.83
N ALA A 96 3.12 -11.24 -9.93
CA ALA A 96 4.34 -10.52 -10.24
C ALA A 96 5.39 -11.44 -10.93
N TYR A 97 5.49 -12.71 -10.49
CA TYR A 97 6.36 -13.69 -11.14
C TYR A 97 6.00 -13.92 -12.61
N LEU A 98 4.72 -14.10 -12.92
CA LEU A 98 4.24 -14.30 -14.29
C LEU A 98 4.41 -13.04 -15.15
N ILE A 99 4.15 -11.87 -14.60
CA ILE A 99 4.31 -10.60 -15.30
C ILE A 99 5.77 -10.35 -15.67
N ARG A 100 6.71 -10.64 -14.78
CA ARG A 100 8.15 -10.53 -15.08
C ARG A 100 8.61 -11.47 -16.20
N GLN A 101 8.00 -12.66 -16.35
CA GLN A 101 8.26 -13.53 -17.49
C GLN A 101 7.75 -12.91 -18.80
N ALA A 102 6.62 -12.21 -18.75
CA ALA A 102 6.01 -11.58 -19.93
C ALA A 102 6.63 -10.22 -20.30
N LEU A 103 7.26 -9.52 -19.33
CA LEU A 103 7.88 -8.21 -19.50
C LEU A 103 9.35 -8.24 -19.04
N PRO A 104 10.25 -8.84 -19.82
CA PRO A 104 11.67 -8.90 -19.48
C PRO A 104 12.28 -7.50 -19.29
N GLY A 105 13.12 -7.34 -18.26
CA GLY A 105 13.80 -6.07 -17.98
C GLY A 105 13.00 -5.07 -17.16
N PHE A 106 11.76 -5.40 -16.76
CA PHE A 106 10.97 -4.58 -15.85
C PHE A 106 10.81 -5.27 -14.48
N GLU A 107 11.07 -4.53 -13.42
CA GLU A 107 11.02 -5.04 -12.06
C GLU A 107 9.60 -4.93 -11.50
N VAL A 108 8.95 -6.07 -11.30
CA VAL A 108 7.61 -6.17 -10.72
C VAL A 108 7.66 -7.01 -9.45
N PHE A 109 7.08 -6.51 -8.39
CA PHE A 109 6.98 -7.17 -7.10
C PHE A 109 5.53 -7.22 -6.63
N GLY A 110 5.29 -8.04 -5.63
CA GLY A 110 3.99 -8.10 -4.97
C GLY A 110 4.14 -8.14 -3.46
N SER A 111 3.01 -8.16 -2.82
CA SER A 111 2.87 -8.11 -1.37
C SER A 111 1.64 -8.90 -0.93
N PHE A 112 1.37 -8.95 0.35
CA PHE A 112 0.05 -9.30 0.88
C PHE A 112 -0.23 -8.61 2.21
N CYS A 113 -1.52 -8.52 2.57
CA CYS A 113 -1.99 -7.92 3.81
C CYS A 113 -2.48 -9.00 4.77
N MET A 114 -2.17 -8.89 6.05
CA MET A 114 -2.63 -9.80 7.11
C MET A 114 -4.11 -9.56 7.45
N ASN A 115 -4.98 -9.62 6.42
CA ASN A 115 -6.42 -9.48 6.57
C ASN A 115 -7.11 -10.83 6.74
N PHE A 116 -8.43 -10.85 6.89
CA PHE A 116 -9.22 -12.05 7.20
C PHE A 116 -9.08 -13.19 6.21
N THR A 117 -8.64 -12.94 4.98
CA THR A 117 -8.33 -13.97 3.99
C THR A 117 -7.25 -14.93 4.48
N TYR A 118 -6.36 -14.46 5.36
CA TYR A 118 -5.30 -15.26 5.97
C TYR A 118 -5.64 -15.74 7.39
N GLY A 119 -6.89 -15.58 7.83
CA GLY A 119 -7.39 -15.95 9.13
C GLY A 119 -7.76 -14.76 10.02
N ASP A 120 -8.15 -15.06 11.24
CA ASP A 120 -8.60 -14.09 12.25
C ASP A 120 -7.47 -13.61 13.19
N LYS A 121 -6.23 -13.98 12.89
CA LYS A 121 -5.01 -13.66 13.66
C LYS A 121 -3.86 -13.38 12.71
N ILE A 122 -2.79 -12.79 13.25
CA ILE A 122 -1.53 -12.65 12.51
C ILE A 122 -1.00 -14.05 12.14
N ASN A 123 -0.89 -14.31 10.85
CA ASN A 123 -0.55 -15.62 10.30
C ASN A 123 0.94 -15.70 9.94
N VAL A 124 1.76 -16.13 10.91
CA VAL A 124 3.21 -16.31 10.73
C VAL A 124 3.55 -17.33 9.64
N TYR A 125 2.72 -18.37 9.49
CA TYR A 125 2.95 -19.38 8.46
C TYR A 125 2.76 -18.80 7.05
N ALA A 126 1.75 -17.95 6.84
CA ALA A 126 1.55 -17.25 5.58
C ALA A 126 2.77 -16.36 5.24
N ALA A 127 3.34 -15.68 6.24
CA ALA A 127 4.55 -14.89 6.06
C ALA A 127 5.75 -15.74 5.59
N LYS A 128 5.96 -16.91 6.21
CA LYS A 128 7.02 -17.85 5.80
C LYS A 128 6.81 -18.36 4.37
N MET A 129 5.59 -18.71 3.99
CA MET A 129 5.28 -19.20 2.65
C MET A 129 5.48 -18.11 1.59
N ALA A 130 5.06 -16.87 1.88
CA ALA A 130 5.28 -15.74 0.99
C ALA A 130 6.77 -15.46 0.75
N ALA A 131 7.58 -15.50 1.81
CA ALA A 131 9.05 -15.33 1.71
C ALA A 131 9.73 -16.45 0.92
N ALA A 132 9.17 -17.68 0.95
CA ALA A 132 9.70 -18.86 0.28
C ALA A 132 9.18 -19.04 -1.15
N THR A 133 8.15 -18.29 -1.57
CA THR A 133 7.55 -18.42 -2.91
C THR A 133 8.59 -18.21 -4.01
N THR A 134 8.54 -19.05 -5.05
CA THR A 134 9.45 -19.03 -6.21
C THR A 134 9.64 -17.59 -6.75
N GLY A 135 10.89 -17.22 -7.00
CA GLY A 135 11.28 -15.87 -7.43
C GLY A 135 11.47 -14.90 -6.28
N ARG A 136 10.97 -15.20 -5.07
CA ARG A 136 11.05 -14.33 -3.87
C ARG A 136 10.57 -12.90 -4.16
N LEU A 137 9.45 -12.77 -4.87
CA LEU A 137 8.90 -11.49 -5.31
C LEU A 137 7.92 -10.85 -4.30
N CYS A 138 7.62 -11.52 -3.18
CA CYS A 138 6.99 -10.87 -2.05
C CYS A 138 7.99 -9.89 -1.42
N ARG A 139 7.76 -8.59 -1.58
CA ARG A 139 8.66 -7.57 -1.05
C ARG A 139 8.09 -6.83 0.14
N CYS A 140 6.80 -6.99 0.43
CA CYS A 140 6.16 -6.37 1.59
C CYS A 140 5.14 -7.29 2.23
N ILE A 141 5.13 -7.32 3.55
CA ILE A 141 4.05 -7.85 4.36
C ILE A 141 3.41 -6.68 5.12
N TRP A 142 2.14 -6.43 4.84
CA TRP A 142 1.36 -5.41 5.51
C TRP A 142 0.68 -6.01 6.73
N MET A 143 0.82 -5.39 7.89
CA MET A 143 -0.04 -5.69 9.02
C MET A 143 -1.50 -5.44 8.63
N PRO A 144 -2.49 -5.86 9.42
CA PRO A 144 -3.88 -5.73 9.04
C PRO A 144 -4.20 -4.34 8.52
N THR A 145 -4.87 -4.31 7.36
CA THR A 145 -5.39 -3.06 6.76
C THR A 145 -6.89 -2.98 7.00
N GLN A 146 -7.72 -3.46 6.10
CA GLN A 146 -9.17 -3.44 6.26
C GLN A 146 -9.68 -4.31 7.44
N ALA A 147 -8.87 -5.28 7.88
CA ALA A 147 -9.14 -6.07 9.07
C ALA A 147 -8.50 -5.51 10.35
N ALA A 148 -7.87 -4.34 10.34
CA ALA A 148 -7.25 -3.76 11.53
C ALA A 148 -8.30 -3.33 12.57
N VAL A 149 -8.00 -3.55 13.85
CA VAL A 149 -8.86 -3.12 14.95
C VAL A 149 -9.11 -1.61 14.90
N TYR A 150 -8.07 -0.83 14.64
CA TYR A 150 -8.17 0.62 14.51
C TYR A 150 -9.04 1.06 13.33
N GLN A 151 -8.93 0.39 12.18
CA GLN A 151 -9.80 0.59 11.03
C GLN A 151 -11.27 0.41 11.40
N PHE A 152 -11.62 -0.72 12.02
CA PHE A 152 -12.98 -0.97 12.44
C PHE A 152 -13.49 0.06 13.45
N ALA A 153 -12.67 0.50 14.40
CA ALA A 153 -13.03 1.52 15.34
C ALA A 153 -13.32 2.87 14.66
N LYS A 154 -12.49 3.27 13.69
CA LYS A 154 -12.71 4.51 12.90
C LYS A 154 -14.01 4.49 12.10
N PHE A 155 -14.46 3.33 11.67
CA PHE A 155 -15.71 3.13 10.94
C PHE A 155 -16.89 2.69 11.84
N GLY A 156 -16.83 3.01 13.14
CA GLY A 156 -17.95 2.80 14.07
C GLY A 156 -18.20 1.34 14.48
N GLN A 157 -17.22 0.45 14.34
CA GLN A 157 -17.31 -0.96 14.71
C GLN A 157 -16.19 -1.38 15.70
N PRO A 158 -16.11 -0.72 16.89
CA PRO A 158 -15.06 -1.03 17.85
C PRO A 158 -15.14 -2.48 18.35
N GLY A 159 -13.99 -3.04 18.68
CA GLY A 159 -13.86 -4.43 19.18
C GLY A 159 -13.83 -5.51 18.09
N ARG A 160 -13.92 -5.13 16.82
CA ARG A 160 -13.69 -6.03 15.68
C ARG A 160 -12.26 -5.86 15.15
N GLY A 161 -11.81 -6.83 14.37
CA GLY A 161 -10.54 -6.78 13.65
C GLY A 161 -9.49 -7.70 14.22
N ILE A 162 -8.35 -7.73 13.54
CA ILE A 162 -7.17 -8.51 13.91
C ILE A 162 -6.23 -7.58 14.69
N PRO A 163 -5.98 -7.86 15.97
CA PRO A 163 -5.11 -7.02 16.79
C PRO A 163 -3.63 -7.25 16.46
N VAL A 164 -2.82 -6.20 16.61
CA VAL A 164 -1.35 -6.26 16.58
C VAL A 164 -0.75 -6.15 17.98
N THR A 165 -1.57 -5.76 18.97
CA THR A 165 -1.20 -5.62 20.38
C THR A 165 -2.08 -6.50 21.27
N GLY A 166 -1.52 -6.98 22.37
CA GLY A 166 -2.26 -7.69 23.40
C GLY A 166 -2.94 -6.74 24.41
N ARG A 167 -3.73 -7.30 25.34
CA ARG A 167 -4.40 -6.53 26.42
C ARG A 167 -3.43 -5.77 27.32
N ASN A 168 -2.17 -6.17 27.35
CA ASN A 168 -1.09 -5.51 28.11
C ASN A 168 -0.44 -4.33 27.36
N GLY A 169 -0.97 -3.95 26.20
CA GLY A 169 -0.46 -2.87 25.35
C GLY A 169 0.88 -3.19 24.65
N LYS A 170 1.37 -4.44 24.68
CA LYS A 170 2.59 -4.86 24.00
C LYS A 170 2.24 -5.52 22.66
N LEU A 171 3.18 -5.46 21.70
CA LEU A 171 3.06 -6.19 20.45
C LEU A 171 2.87 -7.68 20.69
N LEU A 172 2.00 -8.30 19.88
CA LEU A 172 1.83 -9.76 19.90
C LEU A 172 3.12 -10.45 19.43
N PRO A 173 3.47 -11.62 19.99
CA PRO A 173 4.65 -12.37 19.54
C PRO A 173 4.65 -12.67 18.04
N GLU A 174 3.48 -12.93 17.46
CA GLU A 174 3.31 -13.22 16.04
C GLU A 174 3.69 -12.01 15.16
N VAL A 175 3.41 -10.78 15.61
CA VAL A 175 3.82 -9.55 14.91
C VAL A 175 5.35 -9.46 14.86
N VAL A 176 6.02 -9.76 15.98
CA VAL A 176 7.49 -9.78 16.07
C VAL A 176 8.07 -10.87 15.16
N GLN A 177 7.50 -12.07 15.17
CA GLN A 177 7.93 -13.16 14.27
C GLN A 177 7.79 -12.82 12.80
N VAL A 178 6.73 -12.13 12.39
CA VAL A 178 6.59 -11.65 11.00
C VAL A 178 7.65 -10.61 10.68
N MET A 179 7.98 -9.73 11.63
CA MET A 179 9.06 -8.74 11.47
C MET A 179 10.42 -9.42 11.31
N GLU A 180 10.70 -10.48 12.07
CA GLU A 180 11.91 -11.32 11.93
C GLU A 180 12.00 -11.95 10.55
N ILE A 181 10.90 -12.55 10.06
CA ILE A 181 10.84 -13.12 8.70
C ILE A 181 11.13 -12.05 7.64
N CYS A 182 10.56 -10.84 7.78
CA CYS A 182 10.85 -9.74 6.87
C CYS A 182 12.33 -9.35 6.90
N ALA A 183 12.93 -9.26 8.10
CA ALA A 183 14.34 -8.93 8.27
C ALA A 183 15.27 -9.96 7.62
N GLU A 184 15.03 -11.24 7.86
CA GLU A 184 15.83 -12.36 7.31
C GLU A 184 15.75 -12.46 5.77
N ASN A 185 14.63 -12.02 5.18
CA ASN A 185 14.39 -12.14 3.73
C ASN A 185 14.50 -10.80 2.98
N GLY A 186 14.97 -9.72 3.65
CA GLY A 186 15.13 -8.41 3.02
C GLY A 186 13.84 -7.76 2.58
N MET A 187 12.70 -8.17 3.19
CA MET A 187 11.36 -7.69 2.87
C MET A 187 11.00 -6.46 3.70
N ILE A 188 10.04 -5.69 3.22
CA ILE A 188 9.41 -4.59 3.96
C ILE A 188 8.40 -5.18 4.95
N PHE A 189 8.40 -4.65 6.17
CA PHE A 189 7.31 -4.82 7.12
C PHE A 189 6.57 -3.48 7.20
N ALA A 190 5.29 -3.45 6.81
CA ALA A 190 4.47 -2.24 6.81
C ALA A 190 3.40 -2.30 7.90
N THR A 191 3.17 -1.17 8.59
CA THR A 191 2.28 -1.11 9.75
C THR A 191 0.80 -1.29 9.44
N GLY A 192 0.41 -1.23 8.15
CA GLY A 192 -0.99 -1.34 7.74
C GLY A 192 -1.84 -0.19 8.29
N HIS A 193 -3.09 -0.48 8.67
CA HIS A 193 -4.02 0.50 9.24
C HIS A 193 -4.01 0.46 10.78
N SER A 194 -2.83 0.26 11.37
CA SER A 194 -2.64 0.28 12.82
C SER A 194 -2.82 1.69 13.40
N ALA A 195 -3.16 1.76 14.68
CA ALA A 195 -3.19 3.04 15.39
C ALA A 195 -1.81 3.71 15.41
N PRO A 196 -1.73 5.04 15.53
CA PRO A 196 -0.46 5.76 15.69
C PRO A 196 0.44 5.17 16.77
N GLU A 197 -0.11 4.85 17.93
CA GLU A 197 0.61 4.27 19.07
C GLU A 197 1.14 2.87 18.76
N GLU A 198 0.37 2.04 18.07
CA GLU A 198 0.78 0.71 17.62
C GLU A 198 1.89 0.80 16.58
N SER A 199 1.81 1.77 15.66
CA SER A 199 2.84 2.05 14.66
C SER A 199 4.16 2.47 15.31
N ILE A 200 4.12 3.30 16.37
CA ILE A 200 5.28 3.68 17.16
C ILE A 200 5.90 2.47 17.88
N LEU A 201 5.07 1.58 18.46
CA LEU A 201 5.57 0.36 19.10
C LEU A 201 6.28 -0.56 18.09
N MET A 202 5.74 -0.69 16.87
CA MET A 202 6.37 -1.46 15.79
C MET A 202 7.69 -0.82 15.36
N ALA A 203 7.76 0.50 15.23
CA ALA A 203 8.99 1.22 14.91
C ALA A 203 10.06 1.05 15.97
N GLN A 204 9.70 1.18 17.25
CA GLN A 204 10.59 0.93 18.39
C GLN A 204 11.12 -0.52 18.36
N LYS A 205 10.24 -1.50 18.14
CA LYS A 205 10.65 -2.91 18.08
C LYS A 205 11.59 -3.19 16.92
N ALA A 206 11.32 -2.64 15.74
CA ALA A 206 12.23 -2.73 14.59
C ALA A 206 13.61 -2.14 14.90
N HIS A 207 13.66 -1.00 15.58
CA HIS A 207 14.91 -0.38 16.03
C HIS A 207 15.70 -1.31 16.96
N GLU A 208 15.04 -1.87 18.00
CA GLU A 208 15.63 -2.83 18.94
C GLU A 208 16.22 -4.06 18.24
N MET A 209 15.57 -4.54 17.18
CA MET A 209 16.01 -5.67 16.35
C MET A 209 17.07 -5.30 15.31
N GLY A 210 17.38 -4.02 15.13
CA GLY A 210 18.24 -3.55 14.04
C GLY A 210 17.63 -3.67 12.66
N PHE A 211 16.32 -3.90 12.56
CA PHE A 211 15.58 -4.02 11.29
C PHE A 211 15.42 -2.67 10.62
N LYS A 212 15.73 -2.58 9.30
CA LYS A 212 15.86 -1.30 8.58
C LYS A 212 14.74 -1.00 7.59
N LYS A 213 13.88 -1.96 7.27
CA LYS A 213 12.83 -1.82 6.25
C LYS A 213 11.42 -1.82 6.85
N LEU A 214 11.25 -1.18 8.02
CA LEU A 214 9.93 -0.92 8.57
C LEU A 214 9.34 0.33 7.91
N VAL A 215 8.08 0.24 7.48
CA VAL A 215 7.31 1.30 6.83
C VAL A 215 6.09 1.67 7.67
N ILE A 216 5.95 2.96 7.97
CA ILE A 216 4.71 3.54 8.51
C ILE A 216 3.79 3.84 7.33
N THR A 217 2.65 3.15 7.28
CA THR A 217 1.72 3.20 6.15
C THR A 217 0.88 4.48 6.19
N HIS A 218 0.94 5.29 5.13
CA HIS A 218 0.15 6.50 4.83
C HIS A 218 -0.35 7.33 6.04
N PRO A 219 0.54 7.78 6.95
CA PRO A 219 0.15 8.56 8.13
C PRO A 219 -0.34 9.98 7.80
N ASN A 220 -0.31 10.37 6.54
CA ASN A 220 -0.80 11.65 6.03
C ASN A 220 -2.30 11.64 5.75
N THR A 221 -2.93 10.48 5.62
CA THR A 221 -4.36 10.42 5.30
C THR A 221 -5.23 10.73 6.51
N THR A 222 -6.35 11.38 6.30
CA THR A 222 -7.22 11.88 7.38
C THR A 222 -7.84 10.79 8.27
N ILE A 223 -7.81 9.53 7.82
CA ILE A 223 -8.34 8.38 8.57
C ILE A 223 -7.32 7.87 9.59
N TRP A 224 -6.05 7.68 9.18
CA TRP A 224 -4.97 7.12 10.00
C TRP A 224 -3.91 8.16 10.40
N GLN A 225 -4.34 9.40 10.44
CA GLN A 225 -3.50 10.57 10.63
C GLN A 225 -2.59 10.47 11.86
N MET A 226 -1.30 10.71 11.64
CA MET A 226 -0.30 10.88 12.70
C MET A 226 0.13 12.35 12.80
N THR A 227 0.47 12.78 13.98
CA THR A 227 1.07 14.11 14.20
C THR A 227 2.52 14.14 13.70
N ALA A 228 3.05 15.34 13.44
CA ALA A 228 4.45 15.51 13.05
C ALA A 228 5.42 14.90 14.08
N ASP A 229 5.14 15.01 15.37
CA ASP A 229 6.00 14.46 16.43
C ASP A 229 5.96 12.93 16.46
N GLN A 230 4.79 12.31 16.21
CA GLN A 230 4.67 10.87 16.08
C GLN A 230 5.45 10.35 14.87
N ILE A 231 5.39 11.05 13.73
CA ILE A 231 6.13 10.73 12.51
C ILE A 231 7.64 10.84 12.75
N LYS A 232 8.12 11.96 13.34
CA LYS A 232 9.52 12.15 13.68
C LYS A 232 10.02 11.03 14.61
N ARG A 233 9.25 10.70 15.65
CA ARG A 233 9.57 9.60 16.56
C ARG A 233 9.75 8.26 15.85
N CYS A 234 8.87 7.94 14.89
CA CYS A 234 9.01 6.73 14.06
C CYS A 234 10.28 6.78 13.19
N ALA A 235 10.58 7.93 12.60
CA ALA A 235 11.77 8.14 11.78
C ALA A 235 13.06 8.04 12.62
N ASP A 236 13.06 8.54 13.85
CA ASP A 236 14.19 8.43 14.81
C ASP A 236 14.48 6.95 15.17
N TYR A 237 13.44 6.10 15.20
CA TYR A 237 13.61 4.65 15.31
C TYR A 237 14.10 4.00 13.99
N GLY A 238 14.26 4.76 12.92
CA GLY A 238 14.76 4.29 11.64
C GLY A 238 13.68 3.82 10.67
N ALA A 239 12.40 4.02 10.98
CA ALA A 239 11.31 3.71 10.07
C ALA A 239 11.31 4.62 8.82
N TYR A 240 10.80 4.10 7.72
CA TYR A 240 10.43 4.88 6.54
C TYR A 240 8.96 5.29 6.62
N ILE A 241 8.66 6.48 6.14
CA ILE A 241 7.31 7.07 6.18
C ILE A 241 6.75 7.07 4.76
N GLU A 242 5.65 6.39 4.57
CA GLU A 242 4.93 6.35 3.29
C GLU A 242 3.90 7.47 3.23
N TYR A 243 3.97 8.33 2.23
CA TYR A 243 2.92 9.30 1.94
C TYR A 243 2.16 8.90 0.68
N CYS A 244 0.88 8.56 0.84
CA CYS A 244 0.02 8.21 -0.28
C CYS A 244 -0.64 9.45 -0.88
N TYR A 245 -0.59 9.56 -2.21
CA TYR A 245 -1.18 10.69 -2.93
C TYR A 245 -2.71 10.59 -3.03
N LEU A 246 -3.28 9.40 -2.90
CA LEU A 246 -4.74 9.18 -2.96
C LEU A 246 -5.53 10.13 -2.06
N GLY A 247 -5.05 10.44 -0.85
CA GLY A 247 -5.72 11.35 0.07
C GLY A 247 -5.91 12.78 -0.47
N ARG A 248 -5.06 13.20 -1.44
CA ARG A 248 -5.19 14.48 -2.16
C ARG A 248 -6.37 14.49 -3.14
N LEU A 249 -6.85 13.32 -3.54
CA LEU A 249 -7.84 13.13 -4.59
C LEU A 249 -9.23 12.77 -4.06
N TRP A 250 -9.38 12.56 -2.74
CA TRP A 250 -10.65 12.28 -2.09
C TRP A 250 -11.61 13.49 -2.10
N GLY A 251 -12.83 13.28 -1.60
CA GLY A 251 -13.80 14.31 -1.30
C GLY A 251 -14.74 14.66 -2.44
N GLU A 252 -15.53 15.67 -2.24
CA GLU A 252 -16.56 16.09 -3.18
C GLU A 252 -16.04 16.25 -4.61
N GLY A 253 -16.77 15.72 -5.57
CA GLY A 253 -16.40 15.71 -7.00
C GLY A 253 -15.45 14.59 -7.40
N SER A 254 -15.02 13.72 -6.48
CA SER A 254 -14.23 12.52 -6.78
C SER A 254 -15.08 11.25 -6.76
N ALA A 255 -14.48 10.12 -7.15
CA ALA A 255 -15.10 8.80 -6.99
C ALA A 255 -15.15 8.30 -5.53
N MET A 256 -14.58 9.04 -4.58
CA MET A 256 -14.53 8.73 -3.14
C MET A 256 -14.97 9.96 -2.32
N PRO A 257 -16.23 10.43 -2.50
CA PRO A 257 -16.72 11.68 -1.91
C PRO A 257 -16.90 11.63 -0.39
N GLU A 258 -17.00 10.42 0.17
CA GLU A 258 -17.20 10.18 1.61
C GLU A 258 -15.96 10.45 2.47
N TYR A 259 -14.79 10.57 1.86
CA TYR A 259 -13.54 10.82 2.56
C TYR A 259 -13.14 12.30 2.54
N LEU A 260 -12.52 12.75 3.60
CA LEU A 260 -12.01 14.12 3.67
C LEU A 260 -10.74 14.27 2.83
N ARG A 261 -10.77 15.22 1.89
CA ARG A 261 -9.63 15.56 1.03
C ARG A 261 -8.54 16.24 1.84
N GLN A 262 -7.33 15.76 1.70
CA GLN A 262 -6.14 16.46 2.17
C GLN A 262 -5.84 17.66 1.24
N THR A 263 -5.56 18.83 1.79
CA THR A 263 -5.15 20.00 1.00
C THR A 263 -3.71 19.87 0.48
N GLY A 264 -3.34 20.65 -0.56
CA GLY A 264 -1.95 20.67 -1.06
C GLY A 264 -0.97 21.12 0.00
N GLU A 265 -1.34 22.12 0.80
CA GLU A 265 -0.51 22.63 1.88
C GLU A 265 -0.29 21.55 2.97
N GLU A 266 -1.35 20.85 3.39
CA GLU A 266 -1.23 19.74 4.34
C GLU A 266 -0.32 18.63 3.81
N PHE A 267 -0.45 18.24 2.54
CA PHE A 267 0.40 17.23 1.93
C PHE A 267 1.87 17.65 1.93
N LEU A 268 2.16 18.89 1.54
CA LEU A 268 3.51 19.46 1.57
C LEU A 268 4.08 19.53 2.98
N ASN A 269 3.27 19.90 3.97
CA ASN A 269 3.67 19.91 5.36
C ASN A 269 4.11 18.52 5.82
N TYR A 270 3.38 17.45 5.43
CA TYR A 270 3.78 16.07 5.71
C TYR A 270 5.08 15.70 5.02
N VAL A 271 5.21 15.98 3.73
CA VAL A 271 6.41 15.65 2.94
C VAL A 271 7.67 16.29 3.54
N ASN A 272 7.54 17.47 4.14
CA ASN A 272 8.66 18.22 4.73
C ASN A 272 9.02 17.82 6.18
N ILE A 273 8.28 16.87 6.81
CA ILE A 273 8.57 16.48 8.20
C ILE A 273 9.93 15.77 8.29
N VAL A 274 10.14 14.72 7.49
CA VAL A 274 11.36 13.88 7.47
C VAL A 274 11.64 13.37 6.05
N PRO A 275 11.90 14.24 5.07
CA PRO A 275 11.96 13.86 3.66
C PRO A 275 13.02 12.79 3.38
N GLU A 276 14.14 12.74 4.13
CA GLU A 276 15.20 11.76 3.97
C GLU A 276 14.77 10.33 4.34
N ARG A 277 13.72 10.20 5.15
CA ARG A 277 13.13 8.93 5.59
C ARG A 277 11.74 8.70 5.02
N SER A 278 11.33 9.52 4.05
CA SER A 278 9.99 9.44 3.46
C SER A 278 10.03 8.96 2.01
N PHE A 279 8.92 8.42 1.55
CA PHE A 279 8.70 8.13 0.15
C PHE A 279 7.22 8.33 -0.20
N ILE A 280 6.96 8.50 -1.50
CA ILE A 280 5.62 8.73 -2.02
C ILE A 280 5.19 7.55 -2.86
N THR A 281 3.93 7.17 -2.69
CA THR A 281 3.21 6.17 -3.47
C THR A 281 1.86 6.72 -3.90
N THR A 282 1.22 6.09 -4.87
CA THR A 282 -0.08 6.60 -5.31
C THR A 282 -1.24 6.10 -4.45
N ASP A 283 -1.23 4.84 -4.02
CA ASP A 283 -2.38 4.12 -3.43
C ASP A 283 -3.62 4.14 -4.35
N LEU A 284 -3.39 4.36 -5.67
CA LEU A 284 -4.43 4.47 -6.68
C LEU A 284 -4.79 3.09 -7.27
N GLY A 285 -5.79 3.10 -8.16
CA GLY A 285 -6.34 1.94 -8.84
C GLY A 285 -7.85 1.77 -8.64
N GLN A 286 -8.50 2.65 -7.90
CA GLN A 286 -9.94 2.65 -7.67
C GLN A 286 -10.66 3.16 -8.93
N PRO A 287 -11.83 2.57 -9.30
CA PRO A 287 -12.62 3.05 -10.44
C PRO A 287 -12.99 4.53 -10.29
N GLY A 288 -12.91 5.28 -11.38
CA GLY A 288 -13.24 6.70 -11.41
C GLY A 288 -12.18 7.63 -10.78
N MET A 289 -11.10 7.06 -10.21
CA MET A 289 -9.90 7.81 -9.84
C MET A 289 -8.90 7.85 -11.01
N PRO A 290 -7.94 8.78 -11.02
CA PRO A 290 -6.88 8.78 -12.03
C PRO A 290 -6.14 7.44 -12.08
N ASP A 291 -5.63 7.08 -13.28
CA ASP A 291 -4.66 5.99 -13.40
C ASP A 291 -3.43 6.26 -12.52
N PRO A 292 -2.82 5.24 -11.87
CA PRO A 292 -1.69 5.46 -10.99
C PRO A 292 -0.49 6.20 -11.64
N ILE A 293 -0.25 5.99 -12.95
CA ILE A 293 0.81 6.70 -13.69
C ILE A 293 0.48 8.21 -13.76
N ASP A 294 -0.77 8.56 -14.06
CA ASP A 294 -1.22 9.94 -14.11
C ASP A 294 -1.24 10.58 -12.71
N GLY A 295 -1.60 9.79 -11.70
CA GLY A 295 -1.54 10.21 -10.30
C GLY A 295 -0.12 10.55 -9.85
N MET A 296 0.86 9.69 -10.14
CA MET A 296 2.25 9.94 -9.81
C MET A 296 2.80 11.16 -10.58
N ARG A 297 2.49 11.26 -11.87
CA ARG A 297 2.85 12.42 -12.70
C ARG A 297 2.32 13.73 -12.10
N THR A 298 1.05 13.71 -11.68
CA THR A 298 0.41 14.89 -11.08
C THR A 298 1.02 15.22 -9.74
N CYS A 299 1.31 14.23 -8.90
CA CYS A 299 1.98 14.41 -7.62
C CYS A 299 3.36 15.07 -7.80
N ILE A 300 4.19 14.56 -8.70
CA ILE A 300 5.54 15.14 -8.94
C ILE A 300 5.43 16.60 -9.44
N LYS A 301 4.49 16.89 -10.34
CA LYS A 301 4.25 18.26 -10.81
C LYS A 301 3.78 19.19 -9.69
N GLU A 302 2.93 18.71 -8.79
CA GLU A 302 2.47 19.46 -7.62
C GLU A 302 3.67 19.82 -6.70
N LEU A 303 4.54 18.84 -6.42
CA LEU A 303 5.75 19.07 -5.63
C LEU A 303 6.70 20.09 -6.30
N GLN A 304 6.94 19.97 -7.60
CA GLN A 304 7.77 20.91 -8.35
C GLN A 304 7.18 22.34 -8.34
N SER A 305 5.86 22.45 -8.56
CA SER A 305 5.16 23.74 -8.54
C SER A 305 5.18 24.40 -7.17
N ALA A 306 5.24 23.60 -6.11
CA ALA A 306 5.39 24.08 -4.73
C ALA A 306 6.85 24.40 -4.35
N GLY A 307 7.80 24.25 -5.29
CA GLY A 307 9.22 24.58 -5.07
C GLY A 307 9.99 23.51 -4.29
N VAL A 308 9.47 22.27 -4.18
CA VAL A 308 10.23 21.18 -3.56
C VAL A 308 11.48 20.90 -4.41
N PRO A 309 12.69 20.90 -3.82
CA PRO A 309 13.92 20.67 -4.57
C PRO A 309 13.92 19.30 -5.29
N GLN A 310 14.44 19.26 -6.52
CA GLN A 310 14.51 18.03 -7.31
C GLN A 310 15.20 16.88 -6.54
N ARG A 311 16.28 17.19 -5.80
CA ARG A 311 16.95 16.20 -4.93
C ARG A 311 16.00 15.56 -3.92
N THR A 312 15.08 16.33 -3.35
CA THR A 312 14.07 15.81 -2.40
C THR A 312 13.05 14.93 -3.13
N ILE A 313 12.57 15.38 -4.30
CA ILE A 313 11.67 14.56 -5.13
C ILE A 313 12.34 13.23 -5.49
N ASP A 314 13.63 13.24 -5.86
CA ASP A 314 14.38 12.00 -6.17
C ASP A 314 14.50 11.06 -4.96
N ILE A 315 14.63 11.60 -3.77
CA ILE A 315 14.60 10.79 -2.54
C ILE A 315 13.23 10.11 -2.39
N LEU A 316 12.15 10.86 -2.57
CA LEU A 316 10.79 10.43 -2.30
C LEU A 316 10.26 9.39 -3.31
N VAL A 317 10.59 9.52 -4.60
CA VAL A 317 9.98 8.68 -5.65
C VAL A 317 10.98 7.75 -6.35
N ARG A 318 12.29 7.86 -6.03
CA ARG A 318 13.34 7.03 -6.63
C ARG A 318 14.19 6.32 -5.58
N LYS A 319 14.93 7.05 -4.73
CA LYS A 319 15.97 6.47 -3.87
C LYS A 319 15.41 5.62 -2.72
N ASN A 320 14.47 6.18 -1.93
CA ASN A 320 13.92 5.45 -0.79
C ASN A 320 13.08 4.22 -1.21
N PRO A 321 12.19 4.30 -2.23
CA PRO A 321 11.53 3.09 -2.72
C PRO A 321 12.51 2.06 -3.31
N ALA A 322 13.57 2.49 -4.01
CA ALA A 322 14.62 1.59 -4.51
C ALA A 322 15.30 0.82 -3.37
N TYR A 323 15.73 1.54 -2.32
CA TYR A 323 16.28 0.93 -1.10
C TYR A 323 15.35 -0.10 -0.49
N LEU A 324 14.09 0.26 -0.31
CA LEU A 324 13.08 -0.62 0.29
C LEU A 324 12.90 -1.91 -0.52
N LEU A 325 12.89 -1.81 -1.85
CA LEU A 325 12.81 -2.99 -2.75
C LEU A 325 14.13 -3.77 -2.86
N GLY A 326 15.26 -3.21 -2.40
CA GLY A 326 16.59 -3.83 -2.55
C GLY A 326 17.12 -3.74 -3.98
N LEU A 327 16.82 -2.64 -4.67
CA LEU A 327 17.24 -2.35 -6.04
C LEU A 327 18.29 -1.22 -6.11
N GLU A 328 18.96 -0.93 -5.02
CA GLU A 328 20.12 -0.03 -5.03
C GLU A 328 21.26 -0.70 -5.79
N GLY A 329 21.68 -0.07 -6.86
CA GLY A 329 22.81 -0.44 -7.69
C GLY A 329 23.54 0.79 -8.16
#